data_38eab2b0d5c05f752b9f22a6df9af406
#
_entry.id   38eab2b0d5c05f752b9f22a6df9af406
#
_cell.length_a   1.000
_cell.length_b   1.000
_cell.length_c   1.000
_cell.angle_alpha   90.00
_cell.angle_beta   90.00
_cell.angle_gamma   90.00
#
_symmetry.space_group_name_H-M   'P 1'
#
loop_
_entity.id
_entity.type
_entity.pdbx_description
1 polymer ?
#
loop_
_entity_poly.entity_id
_entity_poly.type
_entity_poly.pdbx_seq_one_letter_code
_entity_poly.pdbx_strand_id
1 'polypeptide(L)'
;MSYLVAHPLRVLACLIAMACGARAEEAKEATSTADQSKVTVGATLMSDYIYRGISYSAHQPSVAAYVDAQQGWLYGYTNFNSVKFSTSPAVEVTVAAGIRPTLGPFEFDIGAAYYYYPGEQGPDLSNYWEAHATLSHKVTDKLSWGPTIAYAPDVWQSGAWGVYGAGTLAYELPSEFLPTGLTWSLSLDFGRWLFGPTSGAGGVSAAGGGLALPAFNNWHAGLKFSYQVFKLGLNYTDTSLSKENCYVLTGDLGATPGGVANPGDNPLGLRSRLCGATFSATLGFEFNPLTLGR
;
A
#
# COMPACT_ATOMS: atom_id res chain seq x y z
N MET A 1 2.13 5.92 42.39
CA MET A 1 2.02 4.67 41.59
C MET A 1 2.37 5.05 40.15
N SER A 2 3.60 4.79 39.74
CA SER A 2 4.13 5.21 38.45
C SER A 2 3.90 4.08 37.44
N TYR A 3 3.09 4.32 36.43
CA TYR A 3 2.94 3.39 35.31
C TYR A 3 4.05 3.67 34.29
N LEU A 4 4.97 2.73 34.15
CA LEU A 4 5.94 2.69 33.07
C LEU A 4 5.19 2.42 31.75
N VAL A 5 5.15 3.42 30.88
CA VAL A 5 4.75 3.26 29.50
C VAL A 5 5.95 2.59 28.77
N ALA A 6 5.81 1.32 28.46
CA ALA A 6 6.80 0.58 27.68
C ALA A 6 6.71 1.04 26.21
N HIS A 7 7.76 1.71 25.72
CA HIS A 7 7.87 2.14 24.34
C HIS A 7 8.02 0.92 23.40
N PRO A 8 7.33 0.90 22.25
CA PRO A 8 7.38 -0.20 21.27
C PRO A 8 8.73 -0.33 20.51
N LEU A 9 9.71 0.53 20.81
CA LEU A 9 11.01 0.56 20.11
C LEU A 9 11.91 -0.68 20.41
N ARG A 10 11.57 -1.52 21.40
CA ARG A 10 12.41 -2.67 21.76
C ARG A 10 12.16 -3.94 20.95
N VAL A 11 11.10 -4.01 20.16
CA VAL A 11 10.78 -5.21 19.34
C VAL A 11 11.51 -5.20 18.00
N LEU A 12 11.87 -4.02 17.49
CA LEU A 12 12.58 -3.89 16.20
C LEU A 12 14.07 -4.28 16.30
N ALA A 13 14.68 -4.18 17.47
CA ALA A 13 16.10 -4.48 17.66
C ALA A 13 16.44 -5.98 17.70
N CYS A 14 15.49 -6.87 17.98
CA CYS A 14 15.74 -8.32 18.06
C CYS A 14 15.73 -9.05 16.72
N LEU A 15 15.13 -8.49 15.66
CA LEU A 15 15.10 -9.11 14.33
C LEU A 15 16.39 -8.88 13.52
N ILE A 16 17.19 -7.87 13.87
CA ILE A 16 18.45 -7.55 13.17
C ILE A 16 19.63 -8.39 13.67
N ALA A 17 19.55 -8.97 14.86
CA ALA A 17 20.69 -9.66 15.49
C ALA A 17 20.88 -11.13 15.06
N MET A 18 19.97 -11.75 14.31
CA MET A 18 20.09 -13.17 13.92
C MET A 18 20.69 -13.40 12.51
N ALA A 19 21.03 -12.37 11.76
CA ALA A 19 21.59 -12.50 10.39
C ALA A 19 23.11 -12.33 10.31
N CYS A 20 23.83 -12.15 11.43
CA CYS A 20 25.25 -11.77 11.42
C CYS A 20 26.22 -12.94 11.68
N GLY A 21 25.93 -14.14 11.21
CA GLY A 21 26.75 -15.31 11.50
C GLY A 21 26.96 -16.30 10.36
N ALA A 22 27.19 -15.88 9.09
CA ALA A 22 27.60 -16.81 8.04
C ALA A 22 28.50 -16.13 6.97
N ARG A 23 29.78 -16.48 7.03
CA ARG A 23 30.82 -16.54 6.01
C ARG A 23 31.05 -15.38 5.03
N ALA A 24 32.28 -14.89 5.12
CA ALA A 24 32.94 -13.89 4.25
C ALA A 24 33.21 -14.33 2.80
N GLU A 25 32.66 -15.41 2.30
CA GLU A 25 32.92 -15.94 0.94
C GLU A 25 31.84 -15.59 -0.08
N GLU A 26 30.63 -15.19 0.37
CA GLU A 26 29.53 -14.75 -0.51
C GLU A 26 29.57 -13.27 -0.89
N ALA A 27 30.51 -12.50 -0.34
CA ALA A 27 30.63 -11.05 -0.63
C ALA A 27 31.08 -10.74 -2.08
N LYS A 28 31.50 -11.73 -2.88
CA LYS A 28 31.93 -11.54 -4.27
C LYS A 28 30.80 -11.55 -5.29
N GLU A 29 29.66 -12.15 -5.00
CA GLU A 29 28.49 -12.15 -5.91
C GLU A 29 27.60 -10.91 -5.74
N ALA A 30 27.57 -10.32 -4.53
CA ALA A 30 26.81 -9.08 -4.28
C ALA A 30 27.39 -7.85 -5.00
N THR A 31 28.61 -7.92 -5.52
CA THR A 31 29.27 -6.78 -6.19
C THR A 31 28.86 -6.61 -7.66
N SER A 32 28.19 -7.58 -8.29
CA SER A 32 27.84 -7.48 -9.71
C SER A 32 26.50 -6.79 -10.00
N THR A 33 25.63 -6.61 -9.02
CA THR A 33 24.34 -5.91 -9.18
C THR A 33 24.41 -4.42 -8.84
N ALA A 34 25.51 -3.96 -8.25
CA ALA A 34 25.65 -2.58 -7.76
C ALA A 34 25.75 -1.51 -8.87
N ASP A 35 25.96 -1.89 -10.13
CA ASP A 35 26.25 -0.95 -11.22
C ASP A 35 25.16 -0.89 -12.32
N GLN A 36 24.03 -1.56 -12.14
CA GLN A 36 22.96 -1.53 -13.13
C GLN A 36 21.92 -0.44 -12.82
N SER A 37 21.85 0.56 -13.70
CA SER A 37 20.77 1.53 -13.72
C SER A 37 19.52 0.90 -14.35
N LYS A 38 18.40 0.96 -13.68
CA LYS A 38 17.10 0.54 -14.19
C LYS A 38 16.12 1.69 -14.06
N VAL A 39 15.40 1.99 -15.14
CA VAL A 39 14.27 2.93 -15.11
C VAL A 39 13.05 2.19 -15.63
N THR A 40 11.95 2.26 -14.90
CA THR A 40 10.67 1.69 -15.32
C THR A 40 9.66 2.82 -15.38
N VAL A 41 8.96 2.92 -16.49
CA VAL A 41 7.84 3.86 -16.69
C VAL A 41 6.60 3.06 -16.98
N GLY A 42 5.51 3.40 -16.33
CA GLY A 42 4.24 2.71 -16.56
C GLY A 42 3.04 3.63 -16.41
N ALA A 43 1.94 3.18 -16.99
CA ALA A 43 0.63 3.77 -16.76
C ALA A 43 -0.44 2.67 -16.68
N THR A 44 -1.51 2.93 -15.93
CA THR A 44 -2.58 1.97 -15.68
C THR A 44 -3.93 2.67 -15.70
N LEU A 45 -4.89 2.08 -16.40
CA LEU A 45 -6.30 2.36 -16.28
C LEU A 45 -6.90 1.37 -15.27
N MET A 46 -7.69 1.86 -14.34
CA MET A 46 -8.34 1.07 -13.31
C MET A 46 -9.83 1.32 -13.34
N SER A 47 -10.65 0.29 -13.19
CA SER A 47 -12.10 0.49 -13.00
C SER A 47 -12.41 1.09 -11.62
N ASP A 48 -11.51 0.90 -10.65
CA ASP A 48 -11.55 1.44 -9.29
C ASP A 48 -10.12 1.45 -8.72
N TYR A 49 -9.70 2.56 -8.12
CA TYR A 49 -8.43 2.62 -7.39
C TYR A 49 -8.65 2.21 -5.94
N ILE A 50 -8.15 1.05 -5.57
CA ILE A 50 -8.29 0.49 -4.22
C ILE A 50 -6.95 0.47 -3.51
N TYR A 51 -6.89 1.10 -2.33
CA TYR A 51 -5.73 1.13 -1.45
C TYR A 51 -6.07 0.48 -0.11
N ARG A 52 -5.37 -0.60 0.25
CA ARG A 52 -5.60 -1.38 1.48
C ARG A 52 -7.07 -1.75 1.71
N GLY A 53 -7.80 -2.08 0.62
CA GLY A 53 -9.21 -2.49 0.68
C GLY A 53 -10.22 -1.34 0.62
N ILE A 54 -9.78 -0.10 0.55
CA ILE A 54 -10.64 1.08 0.49
C ILE A 54 -10.57 1.70 -0.91
N SER A 55 -11.73 1.99 -1.50
CA SER A 55 -11.79 2.70 -2.78
C SER A 55 -11.39 4.16 -2.60
N TYR A 56 -10.32 4.57 -3.27
CA TYR A 56 -9.81 5.93 -3.30
C TYR A 56 -10.33 6.74 -4.50
N SER A 57 -11.03 6.09 -5.42
CA SER A 57 -11.70 6.75 -6.56
C SER A 57 -13.23 6.76 -6.47
N ALA A 58 -13.79 6.44 -5.29
CA ALA A 58 -15.24 6.37 -5.04
C ALA A 58 -15.96 5.43 -6.03
N HIS A 59 -15.40 4.26 -6.30
CA HIS A 59 -15.85 3.27 -7.29
C HIS A 59 -15.99 3.83 -8.71
N GLN A 60 -15.18 4.85 -9.04
CA GLN A 60 -15.10 5.42 -10.37
C GLN A 60 -13.81 4.99 -11.07
N PRO A 61 -13.78 4.99 -12.41
CA PRO A 61 -12.54 4.77 -13.14
C PRO A 61 -11.43 5.73 -12.71
N SER A 62 -10.22 5.20 -12.59
CA SER A 62 -9.03 5.94 -12.22
C SER A 62 -7.89 5.65 -13.19
N VAL A 63 -6.98 6.60 -13.30
CA VAL A 63 -5.76 6.48 -14.08
C VAL A 63 -4.55 6.67 -13.14
N ALA A 64 -3.50 5.88 -13.40
CA ALA A 64 -2.22 6.02 -12.74
C ALA A 64 -1.09 6.16 -13.77
N ALA A 65 -0.02 6.85 -13.37
CA ALA A 65 1.25 6.86 -14.08
C ALA A 65 2.39 6.90 -13.09
N TYR A 66 3.49 6.19 -13.36
CA TYR A 66 4.62 6.14 -12.45
C TYR A 66 5.96 6.07 -13.16
N VAL A 67 6.98 6.48 -12.43
CA VAL A 67 8.39 6.28 -12.74
C VAL A 67 9.06 5.65 -11.53
N ASP A 68 9.80 4.57 -11.75
CA ASP A 68 10.68 3.91 -10.78
C ASP A 68 12.10 3.94 -11.35
N ALA A 69 13.03 4.53 -10.65
CA ALA A 69 14.43 4.61 -11.03
C ALA A 69 15.29 3.98 -9.94
N GLN A 70 16.15 3.05 -10.34
CA GLN A 70 17.04 2.34 -9.44
C GLN A 70 18.48 2.41 -9.94
N GLN A 71 19.41 2.68 -9.01
CA GLN A 71 20.84 2.61 -9.23
C GLN A 71 21.47 1.77 -8.12
N GLY A 72 21.95 0.59 -8.47
CA GLY A 72 22.37 -0.39 -7.47
C GLY A 72 21.23 -0.73 -6.51
N TRP A 73 21.45 -0.51 -5.23
CA TRP A 73 20.40 -0.71 -4.21
C TRP A 73 19.47 0.49 -4.03
N LEU A 74 19.94 1.70 -4.36
CA LEU A 74 19.15 2.92 -4.18
C LEU A 74 18.03 2.99 -5.22
N TYR A 75 16.83 3.40 -4.77
CA TYR A 75 15.74 3.72 -5.69
C TYR A 75 15.06 5.04 -5.34
N GLY A 76 14.44 5.62 -6.35
CA GLY A 76 13.48 6.69 -6.25
C GLY A 76 12.23 6.34 -7.06
N TYR A 77 11.07 6.62 -6.53
CA TYR A 77 9.79 6.31 -7.12
C TYR A 77 8.85 7.50 -7.05
N THR A 78 8.11 7.75 -8.11
CA THR A 78 6.99 8.68 -8.08
C THR A 78 5.80 8.09 -8.82
N ASN A 79 4.60 8.30 -8.28
CA ASN A 79 3.35 7.83 -8.84
C ASN A 79 2.29 8.92 -8.73
N PHE A 80 1.40 8.94 -9.72
CA PHE A 80 0.24 9.82 -9.79
C PHE A 80 -0.99 8.95 -9.98
N ASN A 81 -1.97 9.04 -9.07
CA ASN A 81 -3.25 8.35 -9.18
C ASN A 81 -4.37 9.38 -9.18
N SER A 82 -5.33 9.28 -10.09
CA SER A 82 -6.55 10.07 -9.93
C SER A 82 -7.38 9.54 -8.76
N VAL A 83 -7.82 10.43 -7.87
CA VAL A 83 -8.55 10.10 -6.64
C VAL A 83 -9.84 10.92 -6.52
N LYS A 84 -10.71 10.49 -5.60
CA LYS A 84 -11.95 11.20 -5.30
C LYS A 84 -12.28 11.06 -3.80
N PHE A 85 -11.87 12.05 -3.02
CA PHE A 85 -12.11 12.15 -1.59
C PHE A 85 -13.12 13.25 -1.24
N SER A 86 -13.58 13.25 0.00
CA SER A 86 -14.41 14.32 0.55
C SER A 86 -13.73 15.68 0.53
N THR A 87 -12.40 15.73 0.67
CA THR A 87 -11.55 16.93 0.58
C THR A 87 -11.29 17.40 -0.86
N SER A 88 -11.85 16.69 -1.84
CA SER A 88 -11.84 17.05 -3.28
C SER A 88 -10.49 17.21 -3.98
N PRO A 89 -9.41 16.46 -3.65
CA PRO A 89 -8.25 16.41 -4.49
C PRO A 89 -8.58 15.67 -5.80
N ALA A 90 -7.92 16.06 -6.90
CA ALA A 90 -8.06 15.37 -8.16
C ALA A 90 -7.01 14.27 -8.34
N VAL A 91 -5.89 14.35 -7.63
CA VAL A 91 -4.75 13.46 -7.78
C VAL A 91 -4.07 13.19 -6.43
N GLU A 92 -3.62 11.96 -6.26
CA GLU A 92 -2.62 11.57 -5.26
C GLU A 92 -1.25 11.55 -5.94
N VAL A 93 -0.28 12.20 -5.35
CA VAL A 93 1.12 12.14 -5.75
C VAL A 93 1.89 11.39 -4.67
N THR A 94 2.44 10.24 -5.02
CA THR A 94 3.34 9.49 -4.13
C THR A 94 4.78 9.72 -4.55
N VAL A 95 5.63 10.09 -3.60
CA VAL A 95 7.08 10.12 -3.79
C VAL A 95 7.70 9.19 -2.76
N ALA A 96 8.51 8.25 -3.21
CA ALA A 96 9.20 7.31 -2.32
C ALA A 96 10.68 7.19 -2.68
N ALA A 97 11.48 6.84 -1.69
CA ALA A 97 12.89 6.52 -1.87
C ALA A 97 13.32 5.50 -0.82
N GLY A 98 14.35 4.74 -1.13
CA GLY A 98 14.85 3.71 -0.23
C GLY A 98 15.93 2.84 -0.86
N ILE A 99 16.06 1.63 -0.33
CA ILE A 99 17.02 0.64 -0.79
C ILE A 99 16.33 -0.70 -1.08
N ARG A 100 16.79 -1.39 -2.13
CA ARG A 100 16.33 -2.73 -2.51
C ARG A 100 17.52 -3.70 -2.58
N PRO A 101 18.09 -4.12 -1.43
CA PRO A 101 19.13 -5.12 -1.42
C PRO A 101 18.57 -6.52 -1.66
N THR A 102 19.34 -7.35 -2.38
CA THR A 102 19.08 -8.79 -2.54
C THR A 102 20.13 -9.55 -1.75
N LEU A 103 19.70 -10.44 -0.85
CA LEU A 103 20.56 -11.25 0.00
C LEU A 103 20.18 -12.73 -0.16
N GLY A 104 20.90 -13.46 -1.00
CA GLY A 104 20.53 -14.82 -1.38
C GLY A 104 19.15 -14.88 -2.01
N PRO A 105 18.21 -15.72 -1.53
CA PRO A 105 16.86 -15.82 -2.09
C PRO A 105 15.89 -14.71 -1.62
N PHE A 106 16.37 -13.77 -0.82
CA PHE A 106 15.57 -12.72 -0.20
C PHE A 106 15.80 -11.39 -0.90
N GLU A 107 14.71 -10.77 -1.37
CA GLU A 107 14.69 -9.41 -1.90
C GLU A 107 14.01 -8.51 -0.88
N PHE A 108 14.63 -7.39 -0.53
CA PHE A 108 14.10 -6.42 0.42
C PHE A 108 13.73 -5.12 -0.31
N ASP A 109 12.73 -4.42 0.20
CA ASP A 109 12.43 -3.03 -0.12
C ASP A 109 12.25 -2.29 1.20
N ILE A 110 13.17 -1.40 1.52
CA ILE A 110 13.16 -0.63 2.77
C ILE A 110 13.24 0.84 2.39
N GLY A 111 12.21 1.60 2.75
CA GLY A 111 12.13 2.99 2.33
C GLY A 111 11.11 3.81 3.08
N ALA A 112 10.88 5.00 2.56
CA ALA A 112 9.82 5.89 3.00
C ALA A 112 9.05 6.42 1.79
N ALA A 113 7.76 6.63 1.97
CA ALA A 113 6.87 7.21 0.98
C ALA A 113 6.15 8.43 1.58
N TYR A 114 5.98 9.47 0.78
CA TYR A 114 5.15 10.62 1.10
C TYR A 114 3.98 10.67 0.14
N TYR A 115 2.78 10.75 0.70
CA TYR A 115 1.51 10.86 -0.03
C TYR A 115 1.05 12.31 0.04
N TYR A 116 0.91 12.93 -1.12
CA TYR A 116 0.54 14.34 -1.28
C TYR A 116 -0.72 14.44 -2.13
N TYR A 117 -1.69 15.21 -1.66
CA TYR A 117 -3.00 15.40 -2.29
C TYR A 117 -3.19 16.88 -2.67
N PRO A 118 -2.64 17.33 -3.82
CA PRO A 118 -2.73 18.73 -4.23
C PRO A 118 -4.18 19.13 -4.49
N GLY A 119 -4.51 20.34 -4.05
CA GLY A 119 -5.84 20.92 -4.27
C GLY A 119 -6.89 20.49 -3.25
N GLU A 120 -6.52 19.80 -2.19
CA GLU A 120 -7.44 19.52 -1.08
C GLU A 120 -8.06 20.80 -0.52
N GLN A 121 -9.33 20.71 -0.17
CA GLN A 121 -10.13 21.79 0.39
C GLN A 121 -10.63 21.42 1.78
N GLY A 122 -10.66 22.42 2.66
CA GLY A 122 -11.10 22.23 4.05
C GLY A 122 -9.94 22.24 5.05
N PRO A 123 -10.25 22.09 6.34
CA PRO A 123 -9.25 22.08 7.40
C PRO A 123 -8.49 20.74 7.52
N ASP A 124 -9.06 19.67 7.00
CA ASP A 124 -8.55 18.31 7.18
C ASP A 124 -7.78 17.92 5.91
N LEU A 125 -6.46 17.90 6.00
CA LEU A 125 -5.58 17.51 4.90
C LEU A 125 -5.23 16.02 5.05
N SER A 126 -5.09 15.32 3.90
CA SER A 126 -4.81 13.89 3.89
C SER A 126 -3.33 13.54 3.68
N ASN A 127 -2.46 14.56 3.57
CA ASN A 127 -1.04 14.34 3.32
C ASN A 127 -0.37 13.64 4.50
N TYR A 128 0.43 12.63 4.24
CA TYR A 128 1.21 11.95 5.28
C TYR A 128 2.40 11.21 4.68
N TRP A 129 3.29 10.74 5.54
CA TRP A 129 4.38 9.86 5.14
C TRP A 129 4.36 8.56 5.94
N GLU A 130 4.93 7.52 5.35
CA GLU A 130 5.15 6.26 6.04
C GLU A 130 6.53 5.69 5.71
N ALA A 131 7.16 5.05 6.70
CA ALA A 131 8.28 4.17 6.48
C ALA A 131 7.77 2.76 6.24
N HIS A 132 8.41 2.01 5.34
CA HIS A 132 8.02 0.64 5.04
C HIS A 132 9.22 -0.29 4.92
N ALA A 133 8.95 -1.56 5.16
CA ALA A 133 9.86 -2.66 4.86
C ALA A 133 9.05 -3.83 4.30
N THR A 134 9.47 -4.31 3.14
CA THR A 134 8.92 -5.49 2.48
C THR A 134 10.03 -6.50 2.26
N LEU A 135 9.73 -7.76 2.52
CA LEU A 135 10.55 -8.90 2.14
C LEU A 135 9.84 -9.66 1.02
N SER A 136 10.55 -10.10 0.00
CA SER A 136 10.08 -11.06 -0.98
C SER A 136 11.02 -12.27 -1.00
N HIS A 137 10.43 -13.47 -0.98
CA HIS A 137 11.16 -14.74 -1.02
C HIS A 137 10.58 -15.66 -2.08
N LYS A 138 11.40 -16.06 -3.05
CA LYS A 138 11.05 -17.09 -4.02
C LYS A 138 11.29 -18.47 -3.42
N VAL A 139 10.19 -19.13 -3.01
CA VAL A 139 10.22 -20.49 -2.47
C VAL A 139 10.53 -21.51 -3.58
N THR A 140 9.98 -21.27 -4.77
CA THR A 140 10.25 -21.99 -6.01
C THR A 140 10.25 -21.00 -7.17
N ASP A 141 10.60 -21.45 -8.39
CA ASP A 141 10.54 -20.61 -9.59
C ASP A 141 9.13 -20.04 -9.86
N LYS A 142 8.07 -20.66 -9.30
CA LYS A 142 6.67 -20.28 -9.52
C LYS A 142 5.99 -19.70 -8.28
N LEU A 143 6.50 -19.96 -7.09
CA LEU A 143 5.87 -19.56 -5.84
C LEU A 143 6.74 -18.56 -5.09
N SER A 144 6.18 -17.41 -4.79
CA SER A 144 6.78 -16.41 -3.90
C SER A 144 5.83 -16.00 -2.78
N TRP A 145 6.40 -15.57 -1.66
CA TRP A 145 5.67 -14.97 -0.56
C TRP A 145 6.47 -13.81 0.03
N GLY A 146 5.82 -12.94 0.75
CA GLY A 146 6.53 -11.85 1.43
C GLY A 146 5.65 -11.07 2.39
N PRO A 147 6.16 -10.76 3.59
CA PRO A 147 5.55 -9.82 4.50
C PRO A 147 5.90 -8.38 4.15
N THR A 148 5.00 -7.49 4.50
CA THR A 148 5.19 -6.03 4.47
C THR A 148 4.80 -5.46 5.82
N ILE A 149 5.57 -4.49 6.31
CA ILE A 149 5.19 -3.63 7.42
C ILE A 149 5.36 -2.18 7.00
N ALA A 150 4.41 -1.33 7.38
CA ALA A 150 4.52 0.11 7.20
C ALA A 150 4.10 0.83 8.48
N TYR A 151 4.74 1.97 8.76
CA TYR A 151 4.47 2.82 9.91
C TYR A 151 4.36 4.28 9.47
N ALA A 152 3.22 4.89 9.78
CA ALA A 152 2.99 6.32 9.65
C ALA A 152 2.87 6.94 11.04
N PRO A 153 3.65 7.96 11.39
CA PRO A 153 3.55 8.60 12.71
C PRO A 153 2.30 9.47 12.85
N ASP A 154 1.76 9.94 11.73
CA ASP A 154 0.58 10.80 11.68
C ASP A 154 -0.18 10.52 10.37
N VAL A 155 -1.11 9.56 10.42
CA VAL A 155 -1.93 9.16 9.27
C VAL A 155 -2.95 10.26 8.98
N TRP A 156 -2.96 10.76 7.74
CA TRP A 156 -3.90 11.78 7.26
C TRP A 156 -3.94 13.03 8.14
N GLN A 157 -2.83 13.40 8.76
CA GLN A 157 -2.73 14.54 9.69
C GLN A 157 -3.76 14.50 10.85
N SER A 158 -4.24 13.33 11.18
CA SER A 158 -5.23 13.11 12.24
C SER A 158 -4.63 13.13 13.66
N GLY A 159 -3.30 13.19 13.77
CA GLY A 159 -2.56 12.98 15.00
C GLY A 159 -2.48 11.50 15.44
N ALA A 160 -3.11 10.58 14.71
CA ALA A 160 -3.04 9.16 14.98
C ALA A 160 -1.85 8.52 14.25
N TRP A 161 -1.07 7.71 14.95
CA TRP A 161 -0.12 6.84 14.28
C TRP A 161 -0.87 5.69 13.59
N GLY A 162 -0.28 5.14 12.52
CA GLY A 162 -0.77 3.95 11.83
C GLY A 162 0.32 2.90 11.68
N VAL A 163 -0.03 1.62 11.89
CA VAL A 163 0.81 0.45 11.57
C VAL A 163 0.03 -0.48 10.66
N TYR A 164 0.58 -0.71 9.48
CA TYR A 164 0.04 -1.70 8.54
C TYR A 164 0.98 -2.89 8.47
N GLY A 165 0.44 -4.09 8.63
CA GLY A 165 1.14 -5.35 8.41
C GLY A 165 0.40 -6.18 7.38
N ALA A 166 1.09 -6.75 6.41
CA ALA A 166 0.49 -7.60 5.39
C ALA A 166 1.39 -8.78 5.02
N GLY A 167 0.78 -9.80 4.44
CA GLY A 167 1.46 -10.91 3.80
C GLY A 167 0.90 -11.13 2.41
N THR A 168 1.78 -11.36 1.44
CA THR A 168 1.45 -11.65 0.04
C THR A 168 1.91 -13.06 -0.31
N LEU A 169 1.09 -13.78 -1.05
CA LEU A 169 1.45 -15.03 -1.72
C LEU A 169 1.19 -14.87 -3.21
N ALA A 170 2.17 -15.19 -4.06
CA ALA A 170 2.00 -15.15 -5.51
C ALA A 170 2.44 -16.47 -6.14
N TYR A 171 1.67 -16.92 -7.12
CA TYR A 171 1.91 -18.16 -7.86
C TYR A 171 1.81 -17.95 -9.36
N GLU A 172 2.88 -18.25 -10.09
CA GLU A 172 2.87 -18.28 -11.55
C GLU A 172 2.20 -19.56 -12.03
N LEU A 173 1.09 -19.39 -12.73
CA LEU A 173 0.28 -20.49 -13.24
C LEU A 173 0.95 -21.11 -14.49
N PRO A 174 0.71 -22.41 -14.76
CA PRO A 174 1.19 -23.07 -15.97
C PRO A 174 0.70 -22.35 -17.23
N SER A 175 1.60 -22.05 -18.16
CA SER A 175 1.30 -21.26 -19.36
C SER A 175 1.54 -22.03 -20.68
N GLU A 176 1.78 -23.35 -20.60
CA GLU A 176 2.08 -24.20 -21.76
C GLU A 176 0.94 -24.25 -22.79
N PHE A 177 -0.28 -23.98 -22.36
CA PHE A 177 -1.48 -23.93 -23.21
C PHE A 177 -1.86 -22.51 -23.67
N LEU A 178 -1.12 -21.48 -23.24
CA LEU A 178 -1.34 -20.10 -23.64
C LEU A 178 -0.54 -19.74 -24.91
N PRO A 179 -0.94 -18.69 -25.64
CA PRO A 179 -0.12 -18.15 -26.70
C PRO A 179 1.29 -17.76 -26.23
N THR A 180 2.29 -17.97 -27.08
CA THR A 180 3.68 -17.66 -26.76
C THR A 180 3.84 -16.21 -26.26
N GLY A 181 4.52 -16.06 -25.13
CA GLY A 181 4.77 -14.76 -24.50
C GLY A 181 3.66 -14.25 -23.59
N LEU A 182 2.51 -14.94 -23.51
CA LEU A 182 1.47 -14.65 -22.52
C LEU A 182 1.75 -15.46 -21.25
N THR A 183 1.82 -14.77 -20.09
CA THR A 183 1.94 -15.38 -18.77
C THR A 183 0.77 -14.95 -17.89
N TRP A 184 0.49 -15.73 -16.86
CA TRP A 184 -0.51 -15.40 -15.89
C TRP A 184 -0.10 -15.82 -14.49
N SER A 185 -0.58 -15.09 -13.49
CA SER A 185 -0.27 -15.35 -12.09
C SER A 185 -1.46 -15.05 -11.19
N LEU A 186 -1.56 -15.80 -10.10
CA LEU A 186 -2.50 -15.56 -9.00
C LEU A 186 -1.75 -14.89 -7.86
N SER A 187 -2.36 -13.89 -7.23
CA SER A 187 -1.89 -13.30 -5.97
C SER A 187 -2.98 -13.35 -4.91
N LEU A 188 -2.56 -13.54 -3.66
CA LEU A 188 -3.40 -13.47 -2.48
C LEU A 188 -2.69 -12.57 -1.47
N ASP A 189 -3.41 -11.60 -0.93
CA ASP A 189 -2.90 -10.70 0.08
C ASP A 189 -3.85 -10.68 1.28
N PHE A 190 -3.27 -10.61 2.47
CA PHE A 190 -4.00 -10.36 3.70
C PHE A 190 -3.24 -9.31 4.50
N GLY A 191 -3.93 -8.26 4.93
CA GLY A 191 -3.35 -7.17 5.69
C GLY A 191 -4.21 -6.78 6.89
N ARG A 192 -3.56 -6.09 7.84
CA ARG A 192 -4.20 -5.46 8.99
C ARG A 192 -3.66 -4.06 9.20
N TRP A 193 -4.56 -3.10 9.35
CA TRP A 193 -4.22 -1.72 9.69
C TRP A 193 -4.67 -1.40 11.11
N LEU A 194 -3.74 -0.95 11.94
CA LEU A 194 -3.94 -0.53 13.32
C LEU A 194 -3.67 0.96 13.41
N PHE A 195 -4.44 1.67 14.23
CA PHE A 195 -4.30 3.10 14.43
C PHE A 195 -4.20 3.44 15.92
N GLY A 196 -3.46 4.51 16.23
CA GLY A 196 -3.52 5.18 17.50
C GLY A 196 -4.74 6.07 17.63
N PRO A 197 -4.92 6.69 18.79
CA PRO A 197 -5.95 7.70 18.97
C PRO A 197 -5.60 8.97 18.19
N THR A 198 -6.59 9.65 17.61
CA THR A 198 -6.44 10.97 17.00
C THR A 198 -6.12 12.04 18.05
N SER A 199 -5.41 13.08 17.68
CA SER A 199 -5.06 14.19 18.59
C SER A 199 -6.11 15.28 18.57
N GLY A 200 -7.32 15.12 18.55
CA GLY A 200 -8.38 16.15 18.71
C GLY A 200 -8.22 17.49 17.96
N ALA A 201 -7.15 17.70 17.24
CA ALA A 201 -6.81 18.93 16.54
C ALA A 201 -7.51 19.06 15.16
N GLY A 202 -8.03 17.99 14.64
CA GLY A 202 -8.74 17.93 13.36
C GLY A 202 -10.25 17.74 13.52
N GLY A 203 -10.94 18.67 14.15
CA GLY A 203 -12.40 18.89 13.98
C GLY A 203 -13.38 17.93 14.66
N VAL A 204 -12.98 16.79 15.21
CA VAL A 204 -13.88 15.87 15.90
C VAL A 204 -13.36 15.57 17.31
N SER A 205 -13.35 16.59 18.17
CA SER A 205 -13.05 16.44 19.58
C SER A 205 -14.34 16.19 20.38
N ALA A 206 -14.55 14.95 20.79
CA ALA A 206 -15.39 14.71 21.94
C ALA A 206 -14.53 14.94 23.19
N ALA A 207 -14.83 16.02 23.92
CA ALA A 207 -14.47 16.24 25.33
C ALA A 207 -13.15 15.58 25.81
N GLY A 208 -12.00 16.00 25.28
CA GLY A 208 -10.70 15.71 25.91
C GLY A 208 -10.07 14.35 25.65
N GLY A 209 -10.63 13.49 24.81
CA GLY A 209 -10.04 12.24 24.36
C GLY A 209 -10.08 12.14 22.83
N GLY A 210 -8.95 11.80 22.19
CA GLY A 210 -8.93 11.59 20.75
C GLY A 210 -9.85 10.42 20.34
N LEU A 211 -10.42 10.49 19.13
CA LEU A 211 -11.21 9.39 18.57
C LEU A 211 -10.31 8.20 18.27
N ALA A 212 -10.82 7.00 18.54
CA ALA A 212 -10.17 5.76 18.09
C ALA A 212 -10.57 5.47 16.65
N LEU A 213 -9.64 5.60 15.73
CA LEU A 213 -9.86 5.14 14.35
C LEU A 213 -10.04 3.62 14.32
N PRO A 214 -11.06 3.09 13.56
CA PRO A 214 -11.34 1.66 13.54
C PRO A 214 -10.24 0.88 12.85
N ALA A 215 -9.58 -0.02 13.61
CA ALA A 215 -8.64 -0.98 13.06
C ALA A 215 -9.39 -2.01 12.21
N PHE A 216 -8.76 -2.45 11.10
CA PHE A 216 -9.41 -3.41 10.21
C PHE A 216 -8.42 -4.36 9.51
N ASN A 217 -8.98 -5.46 9.02
CA ASN A 217 -8.29 -6.35 8.10
C ASN A 217 -8.77 -6.08 6.67
N ASN A 218 -7.89 -6.31 5.71
CA ASN A 218 -8.23 -6.36 4.29
C ASN A 218 -7.67 -7.62 3.65
N TRP A 219 -8.29 -8.07 2.59
CA TRP A 219 -7.80 -9.18 1.77
C TRP A 219 -8.05 -8.90 0.29
N HIS A 220 -7.19 -9.48 -0.51
CA HIS A 220 -7.20 -9.32 -1.95
C HIS A 220 -6.89 -10.66 -2.61
N ALA A 221 -7.56 -10.93 -3.72
CA ALA A 221 -7.23 -11.98 -4.67
C ALA A 221 -7.15 -11.39 -6.07
N GLY A 222 -6.02 -11.59 -6.76
CA GLY A 222 -5.75 -11.01 -8.07
C GLY A 222 -5.32 -12.06 -9.09
N LEU A 223 -5.89 -12.01 -10.28
CA LEU A 223 -5.44 -12.75 -11.45
C LEU A 223 -4.84 -11.75 -12.45
N LYS A 224 -3.55 -11.91 -12.74
CA LYS A 224 -2.81 -11.03 -13.64
C LYS A 224 -2.38 -11.77 -14.90
N PHE A 225 -2.64 -11.18 -16.06
CA PHE A 225 -2.13 -11.58 -17.36
C PHE A 225 -1.07 -10.58 -17.82
N SER A 226 0.04 -11.06 -18.36
CA SER A 226 1.11 -10.21 -18.86
C SER A 226 1.52 -10.68 -20.27
N TYR A 227 1.56 -9.71 -21.19
CA TYR A 227 2.00 -9.92 -22.57
C TYR A 227 2.88 -8.75 -23.01
N GLN A 228 4.16 -9.00 -23.25
CA GLN A 228 5.14 -7.95 -23.55
C GLN A 228 5.09 -6.82 -22.50
N VAL A 229 4.76 -5.61 -22.91
CA VAL A 229 4.65 -4.44 -22.04
C VAL A 229 3.27 -4.31 -21.38
N PHE A 230 2.27 -5.08 -21.80
CA PHE A 230 0.88 -4.96 -21.34
C PHE A 230 0.59 -5.88 -20.16
N LYS A 231 -0.22 -5.38 -19.24
CA LYS A 231 -0.69 -6.11 -18.06
C LYS A 231 -2.20 -5.91 -17.90
N LEU A 232 -2.94 -7.02 -17.75
CA LEU A 232 -4.35 -7.02 -17.39
C LEU A 232 -4.49 -7.66 -16.01
N GLY A 233 -5.15 -6.98 -15.09
CA GLY A 233 -5.48 -7.49 -13.76
C GLY A 233 -6.98 -7.61 -13.56
N LEU A 234 -7.41 -8.70 -12.93
CA LEU A 234 -8.78 -8.91 -12.43
C LEU A 234 -8.65 -9.15 -10.93
N ASN A 235 -9.31 -8.34 -10.13
CA ASN A 235 -9.09 -8.29 -8.70
C ASN A 235 -10.40 -8.40 -7.93
N TYR A 236 -10.36 -9.08 -6.81
CA TYR A 236 -11.36 -9.06 -5.76
C TYR A 236 -10.72 -8.53 -4.49
N THR A 237 -11.36 -7.58 -3.83
CA THR A 237 -10.89 -6.99 -2.59
C THR A 237 -12.05 -6.81 -1.61
N ASP A 238 -11.79 -6.96 -0.32
CA ASP A 238 -12.77 -6.71 0.72
C ASP A 238 -12.08 -6.34 2.03
N THR A 239 -12.86 -5.87 3.02
CA THR A 239 -12.37 -5.52 4.35
C THR A 239 -13.28 -6.02 5.45
N SER A 240 -12.79 -6.03 6.69
CA SER A 240 -13.58 -6.31 7.90
C SER A 240 -14.34 -5.08 8.44
N LEU A 241 -14.29 -3.93 7.75
CA LEU A 241 -14.98 -2.72 8.19
C LEU A 241 -16.50 -2.86 8.08
N SER A 242 -17.21 -2.43 9.12
CA SER A 242 -18.63 -2.13 8.97
C SER A 242 -18.81 -0.90 8.07
N LYS A 243 -19.99 -0.71 7.52
CA LYS A 243 -20.27 0.46 6.67
C LYS A 243 -20.17 1.77 7.44
N GLU A 244 -20.48 1.75 8.73
CA GLU A 244 -20.34 2.88 9.65
C GLU A 244 -18.87 3.22 9.89
N ASN A 245 -18.04 2.21 10.19
CA ASN A 245 -16.60 2.37 10.38
C ASN A 245 -15.91 2.78 9.08
N CYS A 246 -16.39 2.31 7.94
CA CYS A 246 -15.93 2.77 6.63
C CYS A 246 -16.20 4.26 6.45
N TYR A 247 -17.38 4.75 6.83
CA TYR A 247 -17.68 6.18 6.80
C TYR A 247 -16.74 6.99 7.71
N VAL A 248 -16.48 6.51 8.93
CA VAL A 248 -15.55 7.17 9.88
C VAL A 248 -14.16 7.34 9.28
N LEU A 249 -13.66 6.34 8.55
CA LEU A 249 -12.33 6.40 7.93
C LEU A 249 -12.28 7.23 6.62
N THR A 250 -13.39 7.32 5.89
CA THR A 250 -13.37 7.88 4.53
C THR A 250 -14.03 9.25 4.40
N GLY A 251 -14.89 9.62 5.35
CA GLY A 251 -15.71 10.83 5.23
C GLY A 251 -16.58 10.84 3.96
N ASP A 252 -16.99 9.67 3.45
CA ASP A 252 -17.66 9.48 2.16
C ASP A 252 -18.86 10.41 1.98
N LEU A 253 -18.79 11.30 0.99
CA LEU A 253 -19.92 12.22 0.64
C LEU A 253 -21.12 11.47 0.06
N GLY A 254 -20.95 10.26 -0.43
CA GLY A 254 -22.01 9.38 -0.92
C GLY A 254 -22.64 8.49 0.17
N ALA A 255 -22.22 8.65 1.44
CA ALA A 255 -22.72 7.86 2.55
C ALA A 255 -24.22 8.09 2.77
N THR A 256 -24.92 7.05 3.19
CA THR A 256 -26.37 7.07 3.40
C THR A 256 -26.71 6.82 4.86
N PRO A 257 -27.78 7.46 5.43
CA PRO A 257 -28.28 7.14 6.75
C PRO A 257 -28.76 5.69 6.88
N GLY A 258 -28.96 5.22 8.12
CA GLY A 258 -29.55 3.90 8.41
C GLY A 258 -28.61 2.93 9.11
N GLY A 259 -27.44 3.40 9.54
CA GLY A 259 -26.56 2.68 10.45
C GLY A 259 -26.81 3.03 11.93
N VAL A 260 -26.01 2.43 12.79
CA VAL A 260 -26.00 2.75 14.22
C VAL A 260 -25.28 4.07 14.44
N ALA A 261 -25.96 5.03 15.07
CA ALA A 261 -25.37 6.31 15.41
C ALA A 261 -24.35 6.15 16.57
N ASN A 262 -23.20 6.79 16.41
CA ASN A 262 -22.20 6.96 17.45
C ASN A 262 -21.95 8.45 17.67
N PRO A 263 -22.32 9.04 18.83
CA PRO A 263 -22.18 10.47 19.06
C PRO A 263 -20.75 11.01 18.95
N GLY A 264 -19.73 10.13 19.08
CA GLY A 264 -18.32 10.51 19.05
C GLY A 264 -17.77 10.71 17.62
N ASP A 265 -18.17 9.85 16.69
CA ASP A 265 -17.53 9.78 15.35
C ASP A 265 -18.53 9.68 14.18
N ASN A 266 -19.77 9.23 14.46
CA ASN A 266 -20.81 9.10 13.41
C ASN A 266 -22.21 9.36 14.00
N PRO A 267 -22.52 10.61 14.41
CA PRO A 267 -23.78 10.92 15.10
C PRO A 267 -25.03 10.73 14.24
N LEU A 268 -24.90 10.69 12.92
CA LEU A 268 -26.00 10.48 11.98
C LEU A 268 -26.18 9.03 11.56
N GLY A 269 -25.32 8.11 12.02
CA GLY A 269 -25.35 6.71 11.60
C GLY A 269 -25.16 6.54 10.08
N LEU A 270 -24.25 7.31 9.49
CA LEU A 270 -23.95 7.25 8.06
C LEU A 270 -23.18 5.97 7.71
N ARG A 271 -23.43 5.46 6.51
CA ARG A 271 -22.91 4.19 6.00
C ARG A 271 -22.24 4.41 4.66
N SER A 272 -20.95 4.09 4.56
CA SER A 272 -20.19 4.09 3.31
C SER A 272 -20.10 2.69 2.72
N ARG A 273 -19.93 2.63 1.40
CA ARG A 273 -19.67 1.39 0.65
C ARG A 273 -18.25 1.30 0.12
N LEU A 274 -17.40 2.29 0.38
CA LEU A 274 -16.05 2.37 -0.19
C LEU A 274 -15.08 1.29 0.31
N CYS A 275 -15.44 0.56 1.37
CA CYS A 275 -14.58 -0.45 2.02
C CYS A 275 -15.13 -1.88 1.90
N GLY A 276 -16.17 -2.11 1.13
CA GLY A 276 -16.80 -3.44 0.99
C GLY A 276 -16.22 -4.25 -0.15
N ALA A 277 -16.77 -5.46 -0.30
CA ALA A 277 -16.42 -6.38 -1.37
C ALA A 277 -16.52 -5.70 -2.75
N THR A 278 -15.40 -5.68 -3.48
CA THR A 278 -15.28 -4.98 -4.76
C THR A 278 -14.53 -5.85 -5.77
N PHE A 279 -15.09 -5.95 -6.98
CA PHE A 279 -14.38 -6.46 -8.14
C PHE A 279 -13.86 -5.29 -8.96
N SER A 280 -12.58 -5.34 -9.32
CA SER A 280 -11.96 -4.33 -10.15
C SER A 280 -11.13 -4.94 -11.26
N ALA A 281 -10.96 -4.18 -12.34
CA ALA A 281 -10.09 -4.54 -13.45
C ALA A 281 -9.05 -3.44 -13.68
N THR A 282 -7.85 -3.83 -14.07
CA THR A 282 -6.76 -2.93 -14.41
C THR A 282 -6.19 -3.28 -15.77
N LEU A 283 -5.90 -2.28 -16.58
CA LEU A 283 -5.17 -2.43 -17.84
C LEU A 283 -3.99 -1.46 -17.83
N GLY A 284 -2.79 -1.98 -17.85
CA GLY A 284 -1.58 -1.19 -17.78
C GLY A 284 -0.57 -1.55 -18.84
N PHE A 285 0.41 -0.67 -18.99
CA PHE A 285 1.65 -0.96 -19.68
C PHE A 285 2.83 -0.49 -18.85
N GLU A 286 3.96 -1.16 -19.02
CA GLU A 286 5.21 -0.78 -18.38
C GLU A 286 6.39 -1.15 -19.29
N PHE A 287 7.39 -0.30 -19.34
CA PHE A 287 8.60 -0.53 -20.12
C PHE A 287 9.82 0.15 -19.48
N ASN A 288 11.01 -0.29 -19.89
CA ASN A 288 12.26 0.36 -19.52
C ASN A 288 12.74 1.24 -20.69
N PRO A 289 12.70 2.59 -20.54
CA PRO A 289 13.12 3.50 -21.61
C PRO A 289 14.61 3.39 -21.96
N LEU A 290 15.46 2.87 -21.05
CA LEU A 290 16.89 2.70 -21.30
C LEU A 290 17.19 1.54 -22.25
N THR A 291 16.21 0.66 -22.52
CA THR A 291 16.34 -0.48 -23.45
C THR A 291 15.66 -0.25 -24.80
N LEU A 292 14.93 0.86 -24.96
CA LEU A 292 14.31 1.24 -26.23
C LEU A 292 15.39 1.76 -27.19
N GLY A 293 15.70 1.00 -28.23
CA GLY A 293 16.65 1.41 -29.27
C GLY A 293 18.02 0.69 -29.22
N ARG A 294 18.11 -0.41 -28.46
CA ARG A 294 19.26 -1.32 -28.52
C ARG A 294 18.93 -2.57 -29.30
#